data_e11689e354d9eb4a7eac4029e2c2be08
#
_entry.id   e11689e354d9eb4a7eac4029e2c2be08
#
_cell.length_a   1.000
_cell.length_b   1.000
_cell.length_c   1.000
_cell.angle_alpha   90.00
_cell.angle_beta   90.00
_cell.angle_gamma   90.00
#
_symmetry.space_group_name_H-M   'P 1'
#
loop_
_entity.id
_entity.type
_entity.pdbx_description
1 polymer ?
#
loop_
_entity_poly.entity_id
_entity_poly.type
_entity_poly.pdbx_seq_one_letter_code
_entity_poly.pdbx_strand_id
1 'polypeptide(L)'
;MNLRDKLMENRILLPIQAETQSEAIQELLVQLQTLDILTATSKLHSAITEKEKTLPSAAGRGIAYPHFTSIEIDDLDCVLGISKEGLDFNAPDGQFCHLILLTLSSEEDPFGHRKFITRFRIMFDNPEVRFGLLEANHPREITDIIQNWEDDEAKTDELS
;
A
#
# COMPACT_ATOMS: atom_id res chain seq x y z
N MET A 1 -8.05 -1.26 14.58
CA MET A 1 -7.36 -1.81 13.42
C MET A 1 -5.91 -1.37 13.45
N ASN A 2 -4.99 -2.30 13.44
CA ASN A 2 -3.55 -2.01 13.41
C ASN A 2 -2.99 -2.25 12.02
N LEU A 3 -2.06 -1.38 11.60
CA LEU A 3 -1.38 -1.53 10.32
C LEU A 3 -0.57 -2.84 10.28
N ARG A 4 0.07 -3.19 11.39
CA ARG A 4 0.91 -4.40 11.48
C ARG A 4 0.14 -5.70 11.23
N ASP A 5 -1.16 -5.71 11.48
CA ASP A 5 -1.98 -6.90 11.27
C ASP A 5 -2.20 -7.18 9.78
N LYS A 6 -2.07 -6.16 8.94
CA LYS A 6 -2.25 -6.25 7.49
C LYS A 6 -0.94 -6.14 6.71
N LEU A 7 0.07 -5.48 7.27
CA LEU A 7 1.37 -5.26 6.61
C LEU A 7 2.44 -6.15 7.23
N MET A 8 2.26 -7.47 7.10
CA MET A 8 3.25 -8.48 7.46
C MET A 8 4.32 -8.57 6.37
N GLU A 9 5.42 -9.28 6.64
CA GLU A 9 6.53 -9.37 5.68
C GLU A 9 6.11 -9.85 4.29
N ASN A 10 5.20 -10.83 4.22
CA ASN A 10 4.73 -11.36 2.94
C ASN A 10 3.79 -10.40 2.18
N ARG A 11 3.49 -9.25 2.76
CA ARG A 11 2.69 -8.20 2.13
C ARG A 11 3.54 -7.02 1.69
N ILE A 12 4.87 -7.18 1.70
CA ILE A 12 5.82 -6.13 1.33
C ILE A 12 6.71 -6.67 0.22
N LEU A 13 6.68 -6.01 -0.93
CA LEU A 13 7.55 -6.32 -2.06
C LEU A 13 8.65 -5.26 -2.15
N LEU A 14 9.88 -5.66 -1.87
CA LEU A 14 11.03 -4.77 -1.81
C LEU A 14 12.25 -5.43 -2.45
N PRO A 15 12.73 -4.94 -3.60
CA PRO A 15 12.07 -3.96 -4.47
C PRO A 15 11.02 -4.60 -5.39
N ILE A 16 10.11 -3.81 -5.92
CA ILE A 16 9.29 -4.26 -7.04
C ILE A 16 10.13 -4.19 -8.31
N GLN A 17 9.82 -5.06 -9.29
CA GLN A 17 10.55 -5.13 -10.55
C GLN A 17 9.92 -4.27 -11.64
N ALA A 18 8.69 -3.85 -11.45
CA ALA A 18 7.91 -3.09 -12.41
C ALA A 18 8.60 -1.79 -12.80
N GLU A 19 8.46 -1.40 -14.08
CA GLU A 19 8.99 -0.15 -14.61
C GLU A 19 7.90 0.86 -14.95
N THR A 20 6.63 0.44 -14.90
CA THR A 20 5.47 1.28 -15.19
C THR A 20 4.41 1.11 -14.11
N GLN A 21 3.47 2.06 -14.06
CA GLN A 21 2.31 2.01 -13.17
C GLN A 21 1.52 0.72 -13.37
N SER A 22 1.20 0.38 -14.60
CA SER A 22 0.41 -0.81 -14.93
C SER A 22 1.10 -2.09 -14.50
N GLU A 23 2.41 -2.20 -14.72
CA GLU A 23 3.20 -3.35 -14.30
C GLU A 23 3.27 -3.45 -12.79
N ALA A 24 3.38 -2.31 -12.09
CA ALA A 24 3.42 -2.29 -10.62
C ALA A 24 2.12 -2.80 -10.01
N ILE A 25 1.00 -2.34 -10.52
CA ILE A 25 -0.31 -2.80 -10.06
C ILE A 25 -0.44 -4.32 -10.26
N GLN A 26 0.00 -4.81 -11.42
CA GLN A 26 -0.04 -6.25 -11.71
C GLN A 26 0.86 -7.03 -10.75
N GLU A 27 2.07 -6.54 -10.50
CA GLU A 27 3.01 -7.22 -9.60
C GLU A 27 2.45 -7.36 -8.18
N LEU A 28 1.79 -6.30 -7.68
CA LEU A 28 1.16 -6.33 -6.37
C LEU A 28 -0.04 -7.29 -6.32
N LEU A 29 -0.86 -7.31 -7.37
CA LEU A 29 -1.97 -8.26 -7.46
C LEU A 29 -1.49 -9.70 -7.52
N VAL A 30 -0.42 -9.96 -8.27
CA VAL A 30 0.17 -11.30 -8.38
C VAL A 30 0.67 -11.78 -7.01
N GLN A 31 1.16 -10.89 -6.16
CA GLN A 31 1.55 -11.28 -4.81
C GLN A 31 0.36 -11.83 -4.01
N LEU A 32 -0.80 -11.19 -4.12
CA LEU A 32 -2.02 -11.69 -3.47
C LEU A 32 -2.48 -13.01 -4.07
N GLN A 33 -2.29 -13.20 -5.37
CA GLN A 33 -2.57 -14.49 -6.02
C GLN A 33 -1.61 -15.58 -5.52
N THR A 34 -0.34 -15.26 -5.41
CA THR A 34 0.69 -16.18 -4.90
C THR A 34 0.38 -16.63 -3.46
N LEU A 35 -0.23 -15.75 -2.67
CA LEU A 35 -0.66 -16.04 -1.29
C LEU A 35 -2.03 -16.72 -1.21
N ASP A 36 -2.60 -17.11 -2.33
CA ASP A 36 -3.93 -17.75 -2.44
C ASP A 36 -5.09 -16.87 -1.93
N ILE A 37 -4.90 -15.56 -1.92
CA ILE A 37 -5.94 -14.60 -1.55
C ILE A 37 -6.83 -14.30 -2.76
N LEU A 38 -6.21 -14.22 -3.95
CA LEU A 38 -6.92 -14.04 -5.21
C LEU A 38 -6.73 -15.27 -6.09
N THR A 39 -7.78 -15.69 -6.78
CA THR A 39 -7.68 -16.77 -7.78
C THR A 39 -7.21 -16.25 -9.13
N ALA A 40 -7.55 -15.00 -9.47
CA ALA A 40 -7.18 -14.38 -10.75
C ALA A 40 -6.96 -12.87 -10.54
N THR A 41 -6.18 -12.26 -11.44
CA THR A 41 -5.81 -10.86 -11.32
C THR A 41 -6.29 -9.99 -12.48
N SER A 42 -6.63 -10.57 -13.62
CA SER A 42 -6.84 -9.85 -14.88
C SER A 42 -7.94 -8.77 -14.80
N LYS A 43 -9.11 -9.12 -14.24
CA LYS A 43 -10.23 -8.18 -14.13
C LYS A 43 -9.92 -7.03 -13.17
N LEU A 44 -9.28 -7.34 -12.04
CA LEU A 44 -8.88 -6.33 -11.06
C LEU A 44 -7.82 -5.40 -11.65
N HIS A 45 -6.84 -5.96 -12.35
CA HIS A 45 -5.82 -5.16 -13.01
C HIS A 45 -6.46 -4.16 -13.99
N SER A 46 -7.35 -4.62 -14.85
CA SER A 46 -8.04 -3.75 -15.81
C SER A 46 -8.86 -2.67 -15.10
N ALA A 47 -9.60 -3.04 -14.06
CA ALA A 47 -10.45 -2.11 -13.33
C ALA A 47 -9.63 -1.03 -12.62
N ILE A 48 -8.54 -1.43 -11.97
CA ILE A 48 -7.67 -0.50 -11.24
C ILE A 48 -6.96 0.44 -12.21
N THR A 49 -6.40 -0.07 -13.32
CA THR A 49 -5.70 0.75 -14.29
C THR A 49 -6.64 1.73 -14.99
N GLU A 50 -7.88 1.34 -15.28
CA GLU A 50 -8.89 2.25 -15.82
C GLU A 50 -9.24 3.35 -14.83
N LYS A 51 -9.44 3.00 -13.56
CA LYS A 51 -9.75 3.96 -12.51
C LYS A 51 -8.64 4.98 -12.33
N GLU A 52 -7.38 4.55 -12.42
CA GLU A 52 -6.21 5.43 -12.27
C GLU A 52 -6.17 6.53 -13.34
N LYS A 53 -6.73 6.29 -14.51
CA LYS A 53 -6.78 7.29 -15.58
C LYS A 53 -7.66 8.48 -15.24
N THR A 54 -8.74 8.26 -14.49
CA THR A 54 -9.72 9.29 -14.15
C THR A 54 -9.62 9.76 -12.70
N LEU A 55 -9.19 8.88 -11.80
CA LEU A 55 -9.05 9.15 -10.37
C LEU A 55 -7.68 8.65 -9.90
N PRO A 56 -6.61 9.41 -10.21
CA PRO A 56 -5.26 9.01 -9.79
C PRO A 56 -5.16 8.84 -8.27
N SER A 57 -4.54 7.77 -7.84
CA SER A 57 -4.39 7.45 -6.41
C SER A 57 -3.12 8.03 -5.78
N ALA A 58 -2.25 8.64 -6.58
CA ALA A 58 -1.04 9.28 -6.07
C ALA A 58 -1.40 10.46 -5.18
N ALA A 59 -0.84 10.47 -3.97
CA ALA A 59 -1.19 11.46 -2.94
C ALA A 59 -0.13 12.53 -2.73
N GLY A 60 0.95 12.51 -3.53
CA GLY A 60 2.14 13.33 -3.30
C GLY A 60 3.10 12.64 -2.33
N ARG A 61 4.25 13.26 -2.10
CA ARG A 61 5.32 12.74 -1.24
C ARG A 61 5.84 11.36 -1.63
N GLY A 62 5.65 10.96 -2.90
CA GLY A 62 6.19 9.71 -3.41
C GLY A 62 5.39 8.47 -3.09
N ILE A 63 4.11 8.61 -2.75
CA ILE A 63 3.24 7.47 -2.45
C ILE A 63 1.95 7.51 -3.25
N ALA A 64 1.47 6.32 -3.66
CA ALA A 64 0.18 6.13 -4.31
C ALA A 64 -0.62 5.05 -3.56
N TYR A 65 -1.94 5.18 -3.59
CA TYR A 65 -2.87 4.30 -2.86
C TYR A 65 -3.90 3.70 -3.81
N PRO A 66 -3.49 2.87 -4.81
CA PRO A 66 -4.47 2.22 -5.67
C PRO A 66 -5.36 1.29 -4.84
N HIS A 67 -6.67 1.32 -5.11
CA HIS A 67 -7.61 0.49 -4.36
C HIS A 67 -8.79 0.09 -5.22
N PHE A 68 -9.39 -1.03 -4.88
CA PHE A 68 -10.60 -1.53 -5.52
C PHE A 68 -11.32 -2.49 -4.57
N THR A 69 -12.47 -3.01 -5.00
CA THR A 69 -13.21 -4.03 -4.27
C THR A 69 -13.14 -5.36 -4.99
N SER A 70 -13.26 -6.46 -4.25
CA SER A 70 -13.30 -7.80 -4.82
C SER A 70 -14.22 -8.70 -4.00
N ILE A 71 -14.96 -9.57 -4.70
CA ILE A 71 -15.80 -10.58 -4.05
C ILE A 71 -14.97 -11.62 -3.29
N GLU A 72 -13.70 -11.77 -3.64
CA GLU A 72 -12.80 -12.71 -2.98
C GLU A 72 -12.25 -12.18 -1.66
N ILE A 73 -12.46 -10.90 -1.35
CA ILE A 73 -11.94 -10.28 -0.14
C ILE A 73 -13.05 -10.21 0.92
N ASP A 74 -12.77 -10.78 2.10
CA ASP A 74 -13.72 -10.78 3.21
C ASP A 74 -13.70 -9.49 4.02
N ASP A 75 -12.52 -8.94 4.27
CA ASP A 75 -12.33 -7.71 5.02
C ASP A 75 -11.45 -6.76 4.20
N LEU A 76 -10.16 -6.74 4.47
CA LEU A 76 -9.20 -5.90 3.77
C LEU A 76 -7.91 -6.69 3.58
N ASP A 77 -7.39 -6.63 2.36
CA ASP A 77 -6.06 -7.13 2.05
C ASP A 77 -5.24 -6.05 1.37
N CYS A 78 -3.94 -6.06 1.58
CA CYS A 78 -3.07 -5.04 1.01
C CYS A 78 -1.68 -5.61 0.69
N VAL A 79 -0.99 -4.91 -0.20
CA VAL A 79 0.43 -5.15 -0.49
C VAL A 79 1.11 -3.79 -0.63
N LEU A 80 2.23 -3.61 0.03
CA LEU A 80 3.07 -2.42 -0.11
C LEU A 80 4.25 -2.77 -1.02
N GLY A 81 4.34 -2.08 -2.14
CA GLY A 81 5.48 -2.20 -3.05
C GLY A 81 6.42 -1.02 -2.92
N ILE A 82 7.71 -1.27 -2.96
CA ILE A 82 8.73 -0.23 -2.92
C ILE A 82 9.51 -0.25 -4.23
N SER A 83 9.47 0.88 -4.96
CA SER A 83 10.23 1.10 -6.17
C SER A 83 11.44 1.97 -5.85
N LYS A 84 12.65 1.44 -6.02
CA LYS A 84 13.86 2.22 -5.72
C LYS A 84 14.06 3.39 -6.68
N GLU A 85 13.70 3.20 -7.94
CA GLU A 85 13.85 4.26 -8.97
C GLU A 85 12.65 5.19 -9.06
N GLY A 86 11.50 4.76 -8.56
CA GLY A 86 10.25 5.50 -8.64
C GLY A 86 9.49 5.25 -9.93
N LEU A 87 8.19 5.42 -9.86
CA LEU A 87 7.26 5.21 -10.97
C LEU A 87 6.35 6.42 -11.15
N ASP A 88 6.03 6.73 -12.39
CA ASP A 88 5.10 7.82 -12.71
C ASP A 88 3.66 7.36 -12.49
N PHE A 89 3.03 7.90 -11.45
CA PHE A 89 1.61 7.67 -11.12
C PHE A 89 0.78 8.96 -11.33
N ASN A 90 1.27 9.91 -12.11
CA ASN A 90 0.61 11.20 -12.33
C ASN A 90 0.31 11.93 -11.02
N ALA A 91 1.28 11.96 -10.12
CA ALA A 91 1.12 12.60 -8.83
C ALA A 91 0.88 14.12 -8.97
N PRO A 92 0.06 14.70 -8.09
CA PRO A 92 -0.25 16.14 -8.17
C PRO A 92 0.97 17.05 -7.97
N ASP A 93 2.00 16.56 -7.27
CA ASP A 93 3.26 17.30 -7.07
C ASP A 93 4.31 17.01 -8.16
N GLY A 94 3.98 16.21 -9.17
CA GLY A 94 4.89 15.86 -10.25
C GLY A 94 6.00 14.89 -9.86
N GLN A 95 6.01 14.39 -8.62
CA GLN A 95 7.02 13.46 -8.15
C GLN A 95 6.69 12.02 -8.52
N PHE A 96 7.73 11.21 -8.76
CA PHE A 96 7.55 9.78 -8.92
C PHE A 96 7.20 9.13 -7.58
N CYS A 97 6.43 8.05 -7.64
CA CYS A 97 6.07 7.27 -6.46
C CYS A 97 7.07 6.16 -6.21
N HIS A 98 7.61 6.13 -5.00
CA HIS A 98 8.51 5.07 -4.53
C HIS A 98 7.79 4.04 -3.67
N LEU A 99 6.62 4.41 -3.13
CA LEU A 99 5.77 3.50 -2.37
C LEU A 99 4.42 3.40 -3.05
N ILE A 100 3.97 2.17 -3.26
CA ILE A 100 2.66 1.89 -3.83
C ILE A 100 1.94 0.94 -2.87
N LEU A 101 0.92 1.46 -2.19
CA LEU A 101 0.11 0.68 -1.26
C LEU A 101 -1.21 0.31 -1.92
N LEU A 102 -1.27 -0.92 -2.42
CA LEU A 102 -2.50 -1.47 -3.00
C LEU A 102 -3.38 -2.01 -1.89
N THR A 103 -4.66 -1.61 -1.86
CA THR A 103 -5.63 -2.16 -0.95
C THR A 103 -6.84 -2.70 -1.70
N LEU A 104 -7.32 -3.86 -1.26
CA LEU A 104 -8.56 -4.45 -1.77
C LEU A 104 -9.53 -4.61 -0.61
N SER A 105 -10.74 -4.12 -0.79
CA SER A 105 -11.82 -4.21 0.19
C SER A 105 -12.88 -5.20 -0.24
N SER A 106 -13.72 -5.65 0.71
CA SER A 106 -14.90 -6.44 0.40
C SER A 106 -15.90 -5.62 -0.41
N GLU A 107 -16.59 -6.27 -1.34
CA GLU A 107 -17.70 -5.62 -2.06
C GLU A 107 -18.86 -5.24 -1.13
N GLU A 108 -18.98 -5.91 0.01
CA GLU A 108 -19.99 -5.61 1.03
C GLU A 108 -19.64 -4.38 1.86
N ASP A 109 -18.36 -3.99 1.88
CA ASP A 109 -17.87 -2.78 2.55
C ASP A 109 -16.89 -2.06 1.64
N PRO A 110 -17.38 -1.36 0.60
CA PRO A 110 -16.51 -0.74 -0.40
C PRO A 110 -15.63 0.39 0.16
N PHE A 111 -15.92 0.88 1.35
CA PHE A 111 -15.15 1.94 2.01
C PHE A 111 -14.32 1.43 3.17
N GLY A 112 -14.22 0.11 3.35
CA GLY A 112 -13.46 -0.51 4.44
C GLY A 112 -11.98 -0.14 4.45
N HIS A 113 -11.42 0.24 3.29
CA HIS A 113 -10.03 0.68 3.18
C HIS A 113 -9.77 2.05 3.82
N ARG A 114 -10.80 2.88 4.04
CA ARG A 114 -10.60 4.28 4.47
C ARG A 114 -9.91 4.43 5.81
N LYS A 115 -10.31 3.65 6.81
CA LYS A 115 -9.67 3.71 8.13
C LYS A 115 -8.21 3.30 8.06
N PHE A 116 -7.93 2.25 7.30
CA PHE A 116 -6.58 1.74 7.12
C PHE A 116 -5.70 2.79 6.42
N ILE A 117 -6.17 3.36 5.33
CA ILE A 117 -5.43 4.38 4.58
C ILE A 117 -5.21 5.63 5.43
N THR A 118 -6.23 6.08 6.16
CA THR A 118 -6.11 7.25 7.04
C THR A 118 -5.01 7.01 8.09
N ARG A 119 -5.00 5.84 8.72
CA ARG A 119 -3.98 5.50 9.71
C ARG A 119 -2.59 5.43 9.09
N PHE A 120 -2.47 4.84 7.90
CA PHE A 120 -1.19 4.78 7.18
C PHE A 120 -0.70 6.20 6.85
N ARG A 121 -1.59 7.08 6.40
CA ARG A 121 -1.22 8.46 6.08
C ARG A 121 -0.75 9.24 7.30
N ILE A 122 -1.37 9.04 8.45
CA ILE A 122 -0.92 9.66 9.70
C ILE A 122 0.51 9.20 10.03
N MET A 123 0.78 7.90 9.91
CA MET A 123 2.13 7.37 10.10
C MET A 123 3.10 7.97 9.09
N PHE A 124 2.71 8.02 7.82
CA PHE A 124 3.56 8.49 6.72
C PHE A 124 3.83 9.99 6.79
N ASP A 125 3.01 10.77 7.51
CA ASP A 125 3.26 12.18 7.75
C ASP A 125 4.49 12.41 8.64
N ASN A 126 4.92 11.41 9.41
CA ASN A 126 6.14 11.49 10.19
C ASN A 126 7.35 11.36 9.27
N PRO A 127 8.23 12.41 9.17
CA PRO A 127 9.39 12.36 8.27
C PRO A 127 10.37 11.23 8.55
N GLU A 128 10.56 10.87 9.81
CA GLU A 128 11.47 9.77 10.18
C GLU A 128 10.95 8.43 9.65
N VAL A 129 9.63 8.22 9.74
CA VAL A 129 9.01 7.02 9.18
C VAL A 129 9.17 7.00 7.66
N ARG A 130 8.86 8.11 6.99
CA ARG A 130 9.00 8.22 5.52
C ARG A 130 10.41 7.87 5.07
N PHE A 131 11.42 8.47 5.70
CA PHE A 131 12.81 8.18 5.38
C PHE A 131 13.16 6.71 5.60
N GLY A 132 12.74 6.16 6.73
CA GLY A 132 12.99 4.76 7.06
C GLY A 132 12.40 3.80 6.03
N LEU A 133 11.16 4.06 5.59
CA LEU A 133 10.51 3.23 4.57
C LEU A 133 11.23 3.31 3.22
N LEU A 134 11.69 4.51 2.85
CA LEU A 134 12.38 4.72 1.57
C LEU A 134 13.79 4.11 1.57
N GLU A 135 14.47 4.06 2.70
CA GLU A 135 15.84 3.56 2.81
C GLU A 135 15.91 2.07 3.15
N ALA A 136 14.80 1.45 3.49
CA ALA A 136 14.78 0.04 3.87
C ALA A 136 15.28 -0.85 2.73
N ASN A 137 15.99 -1.92 3.10
CA ASN A 137 16.53 -2.91 2.16
C ASN A 137 15.89 -4.29 2.31
N HIS A 138 15.12 -4.50 3.37
CA HIS A 138 14.44 -5.76 3.64
C HIS A 138 13.02 -5.50 4.15
N PRO A 139 12.06 -6.39 3.79
CA PRO A 139 10.68 -6.24 4.28
C PRO A 139 10.58 -6.15 5.80
N ARG A 140 11.43 -6.85 6.54
CA ARG A 140 11.41 -6.81 8.00
C ARG A 140 11.74 -5.42 8.56
N GLU A 141 12.62 -4.68 7.92
CA GLU A 141 12.91 -3.31 8.33
C GLU A 141 11.65 -2.46 8.28
N ILE A 142 10.82 -2.68 7.26
CA ILE A 142 9.56 -1.96 7.10
C ILE A 142 8.55 -2.38 8.16
N THR A 143 8.39 -3.68 8.42
CA THR A 143 7.47 -4.14 9.45
C THR A 143 7.89 -3.64 10.83
N ASP A 144 9.19 -3.59 11.11
CA ASP A 144 9.72 -3.05 12.36
C ASP A 144 9.39 -1.55 12.52
N ILE A 145 9.56 -0.77 11.46
CA ILE A 145 9.23 0.66 11.47
C ILE A 145 7.74 0.87 11.79
N ILE A 146 6.88 0.13 11.13
CA ILE A 146 5.42 0.22 11.33
C ILE A 146 5.07 -0.18 12.76
N GLN A 147 5.61 -1.30 13.23
CA GLN A 147 5.33 -1.79 14.58
C GLN A 147 5.81 -0.79 15.64
N ASN A 148 7.00 -0.24 15.48
CA ASN A 148 7.54 0.74 16.42
C ASN A 148 6.69 2.01 16.46
N TRP A 149 6.24 2.48 15.29
CA TRP A 149 5.36 3.64 15.24
C TRP A 149 4.04 3.38 15.97
N GLU A 150 3.43 2.21 15.77
CA GLU A 150 2.18 1.85 16.43
C GLU A 150 2.36 1.68 17.94
N ASP A 151 3.48 1.11 18.37
CA ASP A 151 3.80 0.96 19.80
C ASP A 151 3.98 2.33 20.47
N ASP A 152 4.64 3.27 19.80
CA ASP A 152 4.81 4.63 20.30
C ASP A 152 3.49 5.39 20.38
N GLU A 153 2.61 5.21 19.38
CA GLU A 153 1.26 5.79 19.41
C GLU A 153 0.44 5.26 20.60
N ALA A 154 0.52 3.96 20.86
CA ALA A 154 -0.19 3.34 21.98
C ALA A 154 0.28 3.90 23.32
N LYS A 155 1.59 4.14 23.48
CA LYS A 155 2.14 4.76 24.70
C LYS A 155 1.65 6.19 24.88
N THR A 156 1.58 6.95 23.80
CA THR A 156 1.08 8.33 23.82
C THR A 156 -0.38 8.36 24.27
N ASP A 157 -1.20 7.45 23.76
CA ASP A 157 -2.61 7.33 24.13
C ASP A 157 -2.78 6.97 25.61
N GLU A 158 -1.93 6.08 26.14
CA GLU A 158 -1.95 5.71 27.57
C GLU A 158 -1.59 6.88 28.48
N LEU A 159 -0.76 7.81 28.02
CA LEU A 159 -0.32 8.96 28.80
C LEU A 159 -1.30 10.15 28.73
N SER A 160 -2.21 10.11 27.78
CA SER A 160 -3.22 11.15 27.64
C SER A 160 -4.52 10.76 28.34
#